data_dbd66741ffadec9db756a2a8208e7b61
#
_entry.id   dbd66741ffadec9db756a2a8208e7b61
#
_cell.length_a   1.000
_cell.length_b   1.000
_cell.length_c   1.000
_cell.angle_alpha   90.00
_cell.angle_beta   90.00
_cell.angle_gamma   90.00
#
_symmetry.space_group_name_H-M   'P 1'
#
loop_
_entity.id
_entity.type
_entity.pdbx_description
1 polymer ?
#
loop_
_entity_poly.entity_id
_entity_poly.type
_entity_poly.pdbx_seq_one_letter_code
_entity_poly.pdbx_strand_id
1 'polypeptide(L)'
;MLRKDLVKEDGQSLIHFALIIVMLLAFVSLAVDAGNVFSVRRKLQNAADAAALAAARELCLGHSTTQASETANTYLTKNGASGIGVISGGSGDTSTIQFANDNTKVVVGAKGTAGMILGNLVN
;
A
#
# COMPACT_ATOMS: atom_id res chain seq x y z
N MET A 1 -62.61 32.33 8.19
CA MET A 1 -61.19 32.32 8.56
C MET A 1 -60.69 30.90 8.43
N LEU A 2 -60.08 30.56 7.30
CA LEU A 2 -59.47 29.27 7.05
C LEU A 2 -58.15 29.19 7.75
N ARG A 3 -58.02 28.38 8.79
CA ARG A 3 -56.71 27.96 9.33
C ARG A 3 -56.11 27.05 8.28
N LYS A 4 -55.13 27.57 7.59
CA LYS A 4 -54.23 26.78 6.72
C LYS A 4 -53.43 25.90 7.66
N ASP A 5 -53.79 24.65 7.72
CA ASP A 5 -53.00 23.65 8.45
C ASP A 5 -51.60 23.66 7.80
N LEU A 6 -50.64 24.19 8.53
CA LEU A 6 -49.26 24.05 8.20
C LEU A 6 -48.90 22.57 8.31
N VAL A 7 -49.01 21.89 7.19
CA VAL A 7 -48.48 20.52 7.05
C VAL A 7 -47.02 20.65 7.42
N LYS A 8 -46.64 20.05 8.52
CA LYS A 8 -45.26 20.01 8.99
C LYS A 8 -44.41 19.28 7.96
N GLU A 9 -43.70 20.01 7.14
CA GLU A 9 -42.69 19.45 6.20
C GLU A 9 -41.35 19.11 6.90
N ASP A 10 -41.32 19.20 8.23
CA ASP A 10 -40.13 19.01 9.05
C ASP A 10 -39.50 17.60 8.90
N GLY A 11 -40.30 16.57 8.57
CA GLY A 11 -39.82 15.21 8.40
C GLY A 11 -39.06 14.95 7.09
N GLN A 12 -39.39 15.65 6.03
CA GLN A 12 -38.78 15.45 4.72
C GLN A 12 -37.34 15.99 4.68
N SER A 13 -37.06 17.12 5.31
CA SER A 13 -35.72 17.69 5.48
C SER A 13 -34.78 16.75 6.21
N LEU A 14 -35.26 16.05 7.24
CA LEU A 14 -34.45 15.15 8.05
C LEU A 14 -33.96 13.95 7.25
N ILE A 15 -34.79 13.43 6.36
CA ILE A 15 -34.42 12.30 5.48
C ILE A 15 -33.31 12.72 4.50
N HIS A 16 -33.43 13.90 3.88
CA HIS A 16 -32.41 14.42 2.98
C HIS A 16 -31.09 14.67 3.73
N PHE A 17 -31.17 15.22 4.94
CA PHE A 17 -29.99 15.47 5.77
C PHE A 17 -29.28 14.16 6.14
N ALA A 18 -30.04 13.11 6.51
CA ALA A 18 -29.48 11.78 6.79
C ALA A 18 -28.78 11.17 5.59
N LEU A 19 -29.37 11.27 4.39
CA LEU A 19 -28.76 10.79 3.14
C LEU A 19 -27.45 11.53 2.81
N ILE A 20 -27.42 12.85 3.01
CA ILE A 20 -26.21 13.66 2.79
C ILE A 20 -25.09 13.24 3.73
N ILE A 21 -25.40 12.99 5.02
CA ILE A 21 -24.39 12.54 5.99
C ILE A 21 -23.81 11.20 5.57
N VAL A 22 -24.64 10.23 5.19
CA VAL A 22 -24.17 8.91 4.74
C VAL A 22 -23.26 9.04 3.52
N MET A 23 -23.65 9.89 2.56
CA MET A 23 -22.83 10.15 1.38
C MET A 23 -21.50 10.80 1.73
N LEU A 24 -21.47 11.77 2.63
CA LEU A 24 -20.24 12.40 3.10
C LEU A 24 -19.32 11.40 3.81
N LEU A 25 -19.85 10.52 4.66
CA LEU A 25 -19.08 9.49 5.34
C LEU A 25 -18.47 8.50 4.33
N ALA A 26 -19.20 8.14 3.27
CA ALA A 26 -18.69 7.29 2.20
C ALA A 26 -17.50 7.96 1.46
N PHE A 27 -17.58 9.25 1.14
CA PHE A 27 -16.48 9.99 0.53
C PHE A 27 -15.25 10.10 1.44
N VAL A 28 -15.46 10.37 2.73
CA VAL A 28 -14.36 10.43 3.71
C VAL A 28 -13.66 9.07 3.81
N SER A 29 -14.42 7.98 3.88
CA SER A 29 -13.87 6.62 3.93
C SER A 29 -13.03 6.31 2.67
N LEU A 30 -13.54 6.67 1.48
CA LEU A 30 -12.79 6.49 0.23
C LEU A 30 -11.50 7.31 0.20
N ALA A 31 -11.52 8.54 0.70
CA ALA A 31 -10.33 9.39 0.78
C ALA A 31 -9.27 8.81 1.71
N VAL A 32 -9.68 8.25 2.86
CA VAL A 32 -8.78 7.59 3.80
C VAL A 32 -8.18 6.32 3.19
N ASP A 33 -8.99 5.49 2.52
CA ASP A 33 -8.52 4.28 1.87
C ASP A 33 -7.49 4.60 0.77
N ALA A 34 -7.77 5.61 -0.08
CA ALA A 34 -6.83 6.06 -1.09
C ALA A 34 -5.51 6.56 -0.46
N GLY A 35 -5.58 7.38 0.59
CA GLY A 35 -4.42 7.87 1.33
C GLY A 35 -3.57 6.73 1.91
N ASN A 36 -4.22 5.70 2.45
CA ASN A 36 -3.53 4.52 2.98
C ASN A 36 -2.79 3.74 1.88
N VAL A 37 -3.41 3.52 0.73
CA VAL A 37 -2.77 2.86 -0.43
C VAL A 37 -1.53 3.63 -0.88
N PHE A 38 -1.61 4.95 -1.02
CA PHE A 38 -0.47 5.78 -1.39
C PHE A 38 0.65 5.73 -0.33
N SER A 39 0.30 5.74 0.95
CA SER A 39 1.26 5.62 2.05
C SER A 39 2.00 4.29 2.02
N VAL A 40 1.28 3.18 1.85
CA VAL A 40 1.86 1.84 1.74
C VAL A 40 2.76 1.74 0.52
N ARG A 41 2.30 2.22 -0.65
CA ARG A 41 3.12 2.23 -1.87
C ARG A 41 4.44 2.96 -1.67
N ARG A 42 4.42 4.13 -1.03
CA ARG A 42 5.63 4.91 -0.74
C ARG A 42 6.57 4.18 0.22
N LYS A 43 6.03 3.55 1.26
CA LYS A 43 6.83 2.73 2.19
C LYS A 43 7.52 1.57 1.47
N LEU A 44 6.78 0.85 0.61
CA LEU A 44 7.33 -0.27 -0.15
C LEU A 44 8.42 0.17 -1.13
N GLN A 45 8.24 1.30 -1.79
CA GLN A 45 9.26 1.87 -2.66
C GLN A 45 10.53 2.23 -1.88
N ASN A 46 10.39 2.92 -0.76
CA ASN A 46 11.54 3.24 0.11
C ASN A 46 12.24 1.97 0.62
N ALA A 47 11.49 0.93 0.96
CA ALA A 47 12.04 -0.35 1.38
C ALA A 47 12.83 -1.04 0.26
N ALA A 48 12.29 -1.04 -0.97
CA ALA A 48 12.95 -1.60 -2.14
C ALA A 48 14.24 -0.86 -2.48
N ASP A 49 14.22 0.47 -2.46
CA ASP A 49 15.37 1.31 -2.74
C ASP A 49 16.49 1.10 -1.70
N ALA A 50 16.13 1.05 -0.42
CA ALA A 50 17.07 0.77 0.67
C ALA A 50 17.69 -0.63 0.54
N ALA A 51 16.89 -1.63 0.20
CA ALA A 51 17.35 -3.00 0.01
C ALA A 51 18.26 -3.13 -1.21
N ALA A 52 17.91 -2.49 -2.33
CA ALA A 52 18.73 -2.48 -3.54
C ALA A 52 20.11 -1.85 -3.29
N LEU A 53 20.15 -0.73 -2.58
CA LEU A 53 21.39 -0.06 -2.22
C LEU A 53 22.24 -0.91 -1.28
N ALA A 54 21.62 -1.56 -0.29
CA ALA A 54 22.30 -2.46 0.64
C ALA A 54 22.90 -3.67 -0.09
N ALA A 55 22.15 -4.32 -0.99
CA ALA A 55 22.64 -5.42 -1.79
C ALA A 55 23.78 -5.01 -2.73
N ALA A 56 23.65 -3.86 -3.39
CA ALA A 56 24.69 -3.33 -4.26
C ALA A 56 26.00 -3.06 -3.48
N ARG A 57 25.90 -2.55 -2.25
CA ARG A 57 27.05 -2.35 -1.37
C ARG A 57 27.74 -3.66 -1.05
N GLU A 58 27.01 -4.74 -0.73
CA GLU A 58 27.59 -6.05 -0.47
C GLU A 58 28.37 -6.58 -1.69
N LEU A 59 27.83 -6.43 -2.89
CA LEU A 59 28.52 -6.80 -4.12
C LEU A 59 29.79 -5.98 -4.36
N CYS A 60 29.76 -4.67 -4.10
CA CYS A 60 30.93 -3.80 -4.21
C CYS A 60 32.04 -4.18 -3.23
N LEU A 61 31.69 -4.76 -2.08
CA LEU A 61 32.65 -5.28 -1.10
C LEU A 61 33.22 -6.66 -1.48
N GLY A 62 32.78 -7.24 -2.60
CA GLY A 62 33.21 -8.55 -3.07
C GLY A 62 32.49 -9.72 -2.42
N HIS A 63 31.37 -9.47 -1.73
CA HIS A 63 30.58 -10.52 -1.13
C HIS A 63 29.75 -11.27 -2.19
N SER A 64 29.27 -12.47 -1.84
CA SER A 64 28.47 -13.30 -2.74
C SER A 64 27.08 -12.72 -2.96
N THR A 65 26.44 -13.11 -4.07
CA THR A 65 25.03 -12.77 -4.35
C THR A 65 24.09 -13.29 -3.27
N THR A 66 24.42 -14.39 -2.60
CA THR A 66 23.66 -14.94 -1.47
C THR A 66 23.66 -13.96 -0.29
N GLN A 67 24.83 -13.48 0.11
CA GLN A 67 24.98 -12.48 1.18
C GLN A 67 24.29 -11.17 0.83
N ALA A 68 24.43 -10.71 -0.42
CA ALA A 68 23.73 -9.53 -0.91
C ALA A 68 22.21 -9.69 -0.84
N SER A 69 21.68 -10.86 -1.17
CA SER A 69 20.25 -11.18 -1.06
C SER A 69 19.75 -11.20 0.39
N GLU A 70 20.50 -11.78 1.30
CA GLU A 70 20.17 -11.83 2.73
C GLU A 70 20.14 -10.42 3.33
N THR A 71 21.13 -9.60 2.98
CA THR A 71 21.19 -8.21 3.40
C THR A 71 20.00 -7.43 2.85
N ALA A 72 19.67 -7.58 1.56
CA ALA A 72 18.50 -6.94 0.97
C ALA A 72 17.20 -7.34 1.68
N ASN A 73 17.00 -8.63 1.95
CA ASN A 73 15.82 -9.12 2.68
C ASN A 73 15.71 -8.53 4.09
N THR A 74 16.84 -8.38 4.77
CA THR A 74 16.90 -7.76 6.09
C THR A 74 16.42 -6.30 6.02
N TYR A 75 16.88 -5.55 5.02
CA TYR A 75 16.45 -4.15 4.83
C TYR A 75 14.99 -4.03 4.43
N LEU A 76 14.49 -4.91 3.56
CA LEU A 76 13.08 -4.98 3.20
C LEU A 76 12.20 -5.18 4.43
N THR A 77 12.53 -6.17 5.25
CA THR A 77 11.78 -6.50 6.47
C THR A 77 11.83 -5.36 7.49
N LYS A 78 13.00 -4.78 7.72
CA LYS A 78 13.17 -3.63 8.64
C LYS A 78 12.37 -2.39 8.21
N ASN A 79 12.13 -2.23 6.91
CA ASN A 79 11.35 -1.12 6.36
C ASN A 79 9.86 -1.47 6.14
N GLY A 80 9.39 -2.56 6.70
CA GLY A 80 7.97 -2.92 6.73
C GLY A 80 7.43 -3.56 5.45
N ALA A 81 8.32 -4.05 4.57
CA ALA A 81 7.95 -4.92 3.47
C ALA A 81 8.02 -6.37 3.97
N SER A 82 6.88 -6.92 4.40
CA SER A 82 6.79 -8.29 4.89
C SER A 82 6.39 -9.27 3.77
N GLY A 83 7.00 -10.45 3.76
CA GLY A 83 6.60 -11.55 2.90
C GLY A 83 7.40 -11.68 1.60
N ILE A 84 8.70 -11.42 1.65
CA ILE A 84 9.57 -11.49 0.49
C ILE A 84 10.33 -12.80 0.48
N GLY A 85 10.02 -13.66 -0.49
CA GLY A 85 10.87 -14.78 -0.86
C GLY A 85 11.92 -14.31 -1.86
N VAL A 86 13.17 -14.72 -1.65
CA VAL A 86 14.21 -14.60 -2.68
C VAL A 86 13.82 -15.58 -3.79
N ILE A 87 13.46 -15.05 -4.97
CA ILE A 87 13.27 -15.89 -6.15
C ILE A 87 14.40 -15.55 -7.13
N SER A 88 15.29 -16.51 -7.28
CA SER A 88 16.26 -16.53 -8.35
C SER A 88 15.52 -16.81 -9.67
N GLY A 89 15.37 -15.79 -10.50
CA GLY A 89 14.97 -15.91 -11.90
C GLY A 89 13.56 -16.48 -12.14
N GLY A 90 12.56 -15.61 -12.25
CA GLY A 90 11.23 -16.00 -12.69
C GLY A 90 10.30 -14.78 -12.84
N SER A 91 9.73 -14.64 -14.02
CA SER A 91 8.72 -13.63 -14.36
C SER A 91 7.46 -13.86 -13.52
N GLY A 92 7.00 -12.86 -12.79
CA GLY A 92 5.64 -12.81 -12.23
C GLY A 92 5.55 -12.66 -10.73
N ASP A 93 5.08 -11.52 -10.30
CA ASP A 93 4.23 -11.25 -9.13
C ASP A 93 4.75 -11.57 -7.72
N THR A 94 6.05 -11.56 -7.50
CA THR A 94 6.60 -11.72 -6.15
C THR A 94 7.69 -10.68 -5.92
N SER A 95 7.85 -10.21 -4.69
CA SER A 95 9.00 -9.39 -4.32
C SER A 95 10.27 -10.13 -4.70
N THR A 96 10.98 -9.61 -5.70
CA THR A 96 12.11 -10.29 -6.31
C THR A 96 13.38 -9.48 -6.13
N ILE A 97 14.46 -10.16 -5.75
CA ILE A 97 15.81 -9.62 -5.86
C ILE A 97 16.45 -10.29 -7.06
N GLN A 98 16.84 -9.52 -8.05
CA GLN A 98 17.46 -10.00 -9.27
C GLN A 98 18.85 -9.38 -9.44
N PHE A 99 19.80 -10.20 -9.82
CA PHE A 99 21.13 -9.76 -10.20
C PHE A 99 21.27 -9.94 -11.73
N ALA A 100 21.61 -8.88 -12.41
CA ALA A 100 21.75 -8.88 -13.87
C ALA A 100 23.14 -8.35 -14.27
N ASN A 101 23.56 -8.65 -15.49
CA ASN A 101 24.82 -8.18 -16.07
C ASN A 101 26.04 -8.49 -15.20
N ASP A 102 26.32 -9.78 -14.91
CA ASP A 102 27.45 -10.20 -14.09
C ASP A 102 27.52 -9.49 -12.73
N ASN A 103 26.37 -9.37 -12.07
CA ASN A 103 26.24 -8.70 -10.76
C ASN A 103 26.48 -7.18 -10.75
N THR A 104 26.48 -6.53 -11.91
CA THR A 104 26.62 -5.07 -12.00
C THR A 104 25.29 -4.34 -11.78
N LYS A 105 24.17 -5.05 -11.76
CA LYS A 105 22.83 -4.48 -11.55
C LYS A 105 22.04 -5.31 -10.54
N VAL A 106 21.50 -4.63 -9.55
CA VAL A 106 20.56 -5.19 -8.57
C VAL A 106 19.17 -4.60 -8.78
N VAL A 107 18.16 -5.45 -8.92
CA VAL A 107 16.76 -5.04 -9.02
C VAL A 107 16.01 -5.65 -7.84
N VAL A 108 15.34 -4.82 -7.06
CA VAL A 108 14.55 -5.25 -5.90
C VAL A 108 13.10 -4.80 -6.08
N GLY A 109 12.19 -5.76 -5.99
CA GLY A 109 10.75 -5.51 -5.92
C GLY A 109 10.25 -5.71 -4.49
N ALA A 110 9.37 -4.82 -4.02
CA ALA A 110 8.73 -4.95 -2.73
C ALA A 110 7.22 -5.07 -2.88
N LYS A 111 6.61 -6.00 -2.13
CA LYS A 111 5.16 -6.22 -2.09
C LYS A 111 4.65 -6.03 -0.66
N GLY A 112 3.46 -5.51 -0.54
CA GLY A 112 2.78 -5.34 0.74
C GLY A 112 1.29 -5.17 0.55
N THR A 113 0.53 -5.34 1.64
CA THR A 113 -0.92 -5.17 1.67
C THR A 113 -1.30 -3.85 2.33
N ALA A 114 -2.26 -3.15 1.75
CA ALA A 114 -2.89 -1.99 2.37
C ALA A 114 -4.22 -2.44 3.00
N GLY A 115 -4.41 -2.15 4.29
CA GLY A 115 -5.72 -2.32 4.92
C GLY A 115 -6.68 -1.27 4.39
N MET A 116 -7.87 -1.69 3.97
CA MET A 116 -8.93 -0.81 3.47
C MET A 116 -10.14 -0.89 4.40
N ILE A 117 -10.75 0.26 4.69
CA ILE A 117 -11.95 0.34 5.53
C ILE A 117 -13.17 -0.17 4.74
N LEU A 118 -13.35 0.32 3.53
CA LEU A 118 -14.44 -0.11 2.64
C LEU A 118 -14.25 -1.54 2.11
N GLY A 119 -13.02 -1.97 1.87
CA GLY A 119 -12.73 -3.32 1.41
C GLY A 119 -13.14 -4.41 2.40
N ASN A 120 -13.11 -4.13 3.70
CA ASN A 120 -13.57 -5.06 4.74
C ASN A 120 -15.09 -5.05 4.95
N LEU A 121 -15.80 -4.05 4.44
CA LEU A 121 -17.26 -3.93 4.57
C LEU A 121 -18.01 -4.71 3.47
N VAL A 122 -17.34 -4.96 2.34
CA VAL A 122 -17.96 -5.57 1.13
C VAL A 122 -17.65 -7.08 1.01
N ASN A 123 -16.77 -7.62 1.87
CA ASN A 123 -16.39 -9.03 1.91
C ASN A 123 -16.97 -9.66 3.17
#